data_731492cccd6c1fdb9b5c933fc9995476
#
_entry.id   731492cccd6c1fdb9b5c933fc9995476
#
_cell.length_a   1.000
_cell.length_b   1.000
_cell.length_c   1.000
_cell.angle_alpha   90.00
_cell.angle_beta   90.00
_cell.angle_gamma   90.00
#
_symmetry.space_group_name_H-M   'P 1'
#
loop_
_entity.id
_entity.type
_entity.pdbx_description
1 polymer ?
#
loop_
_entity_poly.entity_id
_entity_poly.type
_entity_poly.pdbx_seq_one_letter_code
_entity_poly.pdbx_strand_id
1 'polypeptide(L)'
;MKKEDTVNQANRKKKKALPILRDILYCTALAGKALIRDEFSLCFQQNETKPEFTFSYTMSLICRYGLILPLRLPATLFILLLFSVLIILSRGVFRGFGSNKLVTVGCKLLLFAMGIRVQHHGIKNRPCIPHIYVSNHTTYMDYLILSSHRFSHSVIAQRQGGFMSMLLKLVSGSVQFERNIKANRREVKEGIREMTQKASIIVFPEGTCVNNEYTVMFQKGAFDLGVKVYPAAIKYNKKLGDPYWNTRKQTFSKHFIYLITRWRTEVSVWWMAPVEIEKGETASGFATRVKRKISERAGLKNLVWNGYLKHCKSPEEMKEIKKWGDQLTPTLLVASERR
;
A
#
# COMPACT_ATOMS: atom_id res chain seq x y z
N MET A 1 -30.09 -8.02 -64.43
CA MET A 1 -28.87 -7.31 -64.10
C MET A 1 -29.01 -6.47 -62.83
N LYS A 2 -29.89 -5.43 -62.72
CA LYS A 2 -29.98 -4.57 -61.53
C LYS A 2 -30.42 -5.27 -60.19
N LYS A 3 -31.20 -6.38 -60.22
CA LYS A 3 -31.62 -7.10 -59.04
C LYS A 3 -30.53 -8.01 -58.43
N GLU A 4 -29.65 -8.56 -59.25
CA GLU A 4 -28.54 -9.43 -58.77
C GLU A 4 -27.43 -8.59 -58.10
N ASP A 5 -27.17 -7.39 -58.59
CA ASP A 5 -26.17 -6.49 -57.99
C ASP A 5 -26.57 -6.01 -56.57
N THR A 6 -27.89 -5.76 -56.39
CA THR A 6 -28.42 -5.36 -55.07
C THR A 6 -28.36 -6.51 -54.03
N VAL A 7 -28.65 -7.74 -54.45
CA VAL A 7 -28.55 -8.94 -53.59
C VAL A 7 -27.09 -9.23 -53.23
N ASN A 8 -26.17 -9.10 -54.17
CA ASN A 8 -24.74 -9.29 -53.93
C ASN A 8 -24.12 -8.19 -53.03
N GLN A 9 -24.57 -6.93 -53.15
CA GLN A 9 -24.18 -5.86 -52.23
C GLN A 9 -24.72 -6.09 -50.81
N ALA A 10 -25.97 -6.54 -50.63
CA ALA A 10 -26.56 -6.85 -49.35
C ALA A 10 -25.84 -8.03 -48.66
N ASN A 11 -25.47 -9.06 -49.44
CA ASN A 11 -24.71 -10.21 -48.95
C ASN A 11 -23.25 -9.84 -48.57
N ARG A 12 -22.60 -8.95 -49.33
CA ARG A 12 -21.29 -8.39 -48.97
C ARG A 12 -21.33 -7.53 -47.69
N LYS A 13 -22.39 -6.73 -47.50
CA LYS A 13 -22.60 -5.95 -46.26
C LYS A 13 -22.86 -6.86 -45.07
N LYS A 14 -23.68 -7.93 -45.20
CA LYS A 14 -23.89 -8.93 -44.14
C LYS A 14 -22.61 -9.68 -43.79
N LYS A 15 -21.79 -10.10 -44.75
CA LYS A 15 -20.50 -10.76 -44.50
C LYS A 15 -19.49 -9.86 -43.77
N LYS A 16 -19.54 -8.54 -43.94
CA LYS A 16 -18.67 -7.60 -43.18
C LYS A 16 -19.23 -7.25 -41.76
N ALA A 17 -20.54 -7.29 -41.59
CA ALA A 17 -21.18 -6.96 -40.30
C ALA A 17 -21.00 -8.06 -39.24
N LEU A 18 -20.91 -9.33 -39.64
CA LEU A 18 -20.81 -10.48 -38.73
C LEU A 18 -19.52 -10.47 -37.88
N PRO A 19 -18.31 -10.23 -38.43
CA PRO A 19 -17.08 -10.11 -37.66
C PRO A 19 -17.13 -8.94 -36.67
N ILE A 20 -17.62 -7.79 -37.10
CA ILE A 20 -17.74 -6.59 -36.24
C ILE A 20 -18.68 -6.85 -35.09
N LEU A 21 -19.83 -7.51 -35.29
CA LEU A 21 -20.76 -7.85 -34.23
C LEU A 21 -20.14 -8.83 -33.23
N ARG A 22 -19.36 -9.81 -33.70
CA ARG A 22 -18.61 -10.76 -32.85
C ARG A 22 -17.59 -10.01 -32.02
N ASP A 23 -16.84 -9.09 -32.61
CA ASP A 23 -15.81 -8.32 -31.88
C ASP A 23 -16.45 -7.40 -30.82
N ILE A 24 -17.59 -6.78 -31.12
CA ILE A 24 -18.36 -6.01 -30.14
C ILE A 24 -18.82 -6.89 -28.98
N LEU A 25 -19.39 -8.07 -29.25
CA LEU A 25 -19.84 -9.01 -28.23
C LEU A 25 -18.67 -9.51 -27.37
N TYR A 26 -17.54 -9.81 -27.98
CA TYR A 26 -16.32 -10.20 -27.28
C TYR A 26 -15.77 -9.08 -26.39
N CYS A 27 -15.66 -7.86 -26.90
CA CYS A 27 -15.23 -6.69 -26.11
C CYS A 27 -16.20 -6.39 -24.96
N THR A 28 -17.51 -6.54 -25.18
CA THR A 28 -18.54 -6.35 -24.14
C THR A 28 -18.42 -7.43 -23.05
N ALA A 29 -18.17 -8.67 -23.45
CA ALA A 29 -17.95 -9.78 -22.50
C ALA A 29 -16.66 -9.60 -21.70
N LEU A 30 -15.56 -9.12 -22.33
CA LEU A 30 -14.33 -8.77 -21.64
C LEU A 30 -14.52 -7.61 -20.66
N ALA A 31 -15.23 -6.57 -21.05
CA ALA A 31 -15.58 -5.45 -20.19
C ALA A 31 -16.42 -5.91 -18.98
N GLY A 32 -17.42 -6.78 -19.22
CA GLY A 32 -18.19 -7.42 -18.17
C GLY A 32 -17.33 -8.24 -17.20
N LYS A 33 -16.42 -9.08 -17.72
CA LYS A 33 -15.45 -9.82 -16.88
C LYS A 33 -14.58 -8.90 -16.05
N ALA A 34 -14.12 -7.78 -16.62
CA ALA A 34 -13.32 -6.78 -15.91
C ALA A 34 -14.10 -6.10 -14.78
N LEU A 35 -15.41 -5.90 -14.97
CA LEU A 35 -16.31 -5.37 -13.91
C LEU A 35 -16.57 -6.38 -12.79
N ILE A 36 -16.68 -7.66 -13.11
CA ILE A 36 -16.93 -8.74 -12.13
C ILE A 36 -15.66 -9.05 -11.34
N ARG A 37 -14.53 -9.23 -12.03
CA ARG A 37 -13.21 -9.40 -11.42
C ARG A 37 -12.49 -8.07 -11.35
N ASP A 38 -13.04 -7.18 -10.57
CA ASP A 38 -12.41 -5.91 -10.27
C ASP A 38 -11.14 -6.15 -9.43
N GLU A 39 -10.02 -6.42 -10.13
CA GLU A 39 -8.70 -6.57 -9.50
C GLU A 39 -8.32 -5.37 -8.66
N PHE A 40 -8.84 -4.19 -8.99
CA PHE A 40 -8.65 -3.00 -8.19
C PHE A 40 -9.30 -3.12 -6.81
N SER A 41 -10.55 -3.58 -6.75
CA SER A 41 -11.23 -3.80 -5.45
C SER A 41 -10.54 -4.90 -4.64
N LEU A 42 -10.00 -5.93 -5.30
CA LEU A 42 -9.24 -7.00 -4.63
C LEU A 42 -8.01 -6.47 -3.90
N CYS A 43 -7.36 -5.40 -4.41
CA CYS A 43 -6.22 -4.76 -3.74
C CYS A 43 -6.55 -4.20 -2.36
N PHE A 44 -7.84 -3.94 -2.09
CA PHE A 44 -8.32 -3.28 -0.88
C PHE A 44 -9.28 -4.15 -0.06
N GLN A 45 -9.31 -5.43 -0.35
CA GLN A 45 -10.02 -6.41 0.47
C GLN A 45 -9.08 -6.98 1.54
N GLN A 46 -9.60 -7.10 2.75
CA GLN A 46 -8.95 -7.85 3.82
C GLN A 46 -9.30 -9.32 3.66
N ASN A 47 -8.35 -10.22 3.86
CA ASN A 47 -8.64 -11.65 3.92
C ASN A 47 -9.40 -11.96 5.21
N GLU A 48 -10.71 -11.78 5.16
CA GLU A 48 -11.62 -12.18 6.22
C GLU A 48 -12.00 -13.65 5.99
N THR A 49 -11.24 -14.59 6.50
CA THR A 49 -11.79 -15.92 6.78
C THR A 49 -12.79 -15.73 7.91
N LYS A 50 -14.08 -15.96 7.62
CA LYS A 50 -15.09 -16.01 8.70
C LYS A 50 -14.66 -17.11 9.65
N PRO A 51 -14.37 -16.82 10.92
CA PRO A 51 -13.93 -17.85 11.84
C PRO A 51 -15.10 -18.79 12.10
N GLU A 52 -14.89 -20.08 11.94
CA GLU A 52 -15.79 -21.07 12.49
C GLU A 52 -15.66 -21.03 14.02
N PHE A 53 -16.79 -20.90 14.71
CA PHE A 53 -16.85 -20.86 16.17
C PHE A 53 -16.62 -22.28 16.75
N THR A 54 -15.38 -22.70 16.70
CA THR A 54 -14.92 -23.93 17.37
C THR A 54 -14.53 -23.63 18.81
N PHE A 55 -14.51 -24.67 19.68
CA PHE A 55 -14.00 -24.54 21.05
C PHE A 55 -12.59 -23.93 21.09
N SER A 56 -11.72 -24.39 20.19
CA SER A 56 -10.34 -23.88 20.05
C SER A 56 -10.32 -22.39 19.70
N TYR A 57 -11.19 -21.94 18.81
CA TYR A 57 -11.29 -20.52 18.47
C TYR A 57 -11.80 -19.68 19.63
N THR A 58 -12.81 -20.15 20.35
CA THR A 58 -13.36 -19.46 21.54
C THR A 58 -12.29 -19.34 22.62
N MET A 59 -11.56 -20.42 22.92
CA MET A 59 -10.45 -20.39 23.87
C MET A 59 -9.34 -19.41 23.44
N SER A 60 -9.02 -19.40 22.14
CA SER A 60 -8.10 -18.42 21.54
C SER A 60 -8.59 -16.97 21.73
N LEU A 61 -9.91 -16.70 21.62
CA LEU A 61 -10.47 -15.38 21.89
C LEU A 61 -10.28 -14.98 23.34
N ILE A 62 -10.64 -15.87 24.27
CA ILE A 62 -10.49 -15.62 25.72
C ILE A 62 -9.02 -15.29 26.04
N CYS A 63 -8.07 -16.09 25.57
CA CYS A 63 -6.64 -15.82 25.79
C CYS A 63 -6.19 -14.49 25.17
N ARG A 64 -6.64 -14.17 23.97
CA ARG A 64 -6.22 -12.94 23.28
C ARG A 64 -6.76 -11.68 23.94
N TYR A 65 -8.02 -11.70 24.36
CA TYR A 65 -8.64 -10.52 24.99
C TYR A 65 -8.47 -10.50 26.51
N GLY A 66 -8.42 -11.66 27.18
CA GLY A 66 -8.24 -11.77 28.62
C GLY A 66 -6.79 -11.71 29.11
N LEU A 67 -5.83 -12.13 28.29
CA LEU A 67 -4.41 -12.16 28.68
C LEU A 67 -3.54 -11.28 27.81
N ILE A 68 -3.56 -11.47 26.47
CA ILE A 68 -2.64 -10.77 25.57
C ILE A 68 -2.92 -9.27 25.54
N LEU A 69 -4.19 -8.87 25.40
CA LEU A 69 -4.56 -7.46 25.34
C LEU A 69 -4.22 -6.70 26.62
N PRO A 70 -4.59 -7.17 27.83
CA PRO A 70 -4.24 -6.49 29.08
C PRO A 70 -2.73 -6.36 29.33
N LEU A 71 -1.92 -7.26 28.81
CA LEU A 71 -0.46 -7.18 28.92
C LEU A 71 0.15 -6.25 27.88
N ARG A 72 -0.24 -6.40 26.61
CA ARG A 72 0.40 -5.66 25.50
C ARG A 72 -0.05 -4.22 25.41
N LEU A 73 -1.32 -3.93 25.68
CA LEU A 73 -1.85 -2.57 25.54
C LEU A 73 -1.17 -1.59 26.51
N PRO A 74 -1.11 -1.85 27.82
CA PRO A 74 -0.39 -0.97 28.75
C PRO A 74 1.10 -0.86 28.43
N ALA A 75 1.76 -1.99 28.11
CA ALA A 75 3.17 -2.00 27.74
C ALA A 75 3.44 -1.14 26.49
N THR A 76 2.61 -1.26 25.47
CA THR A 76 2.75 -0.46 24.24
C THR A 76 2.52 1.02 24.52
N LEU A 77 1.50 1.37 25.30
CA LEU A 77 1.21 2.77 25.68
C LEU A 77 2.32 3.35 26.56
N PHE A 78 2.84 2.59 27.50
CA PHE A 78 3.98 2.99 28.35
C PHE A 78 5.23 3.28 27.50
N ILE A 79 5.60 2.37 26.61
CA ILE A 79 6.75 2.55 25.70
C ILE A 79 6.53 3.79 24.82
N LEU A 80 5.34 3.95 24.26
CA LEU A 80 5.01 5.10 23.44
C LEU A 80 5.16 6.41 24.22
N LEU A 81 4.62 6.50 25.42
CA LEU A 81 4.71 7.67 26.28
C LEU A 81 6.16 7.96 26.67
N LEU A 82 6.88 6.94 27.19
CA LEU A 82 8.27 7.07 27.62
C LEU A 82 9.16 7.61 26.49
N PHE A 83 9.12 6.96 25.31
CA PHE A 83 9.94 7.40 24.19
C PHE A 83 9.52 8.75 23.63
N SER A 84 8.23 9.10 23.68
CA SER A 84 7.76 10.43 23.33
C SER A 84 8.38 11.50 24.22
N VAL A 85 8.37 11.29 25.53
CA VAL A 85 9.00 12.21 26.51
C VAL A 85 10.51 12.29 26.28
N LEU A 86 11.20 11.15 26.14
CA LEU A 86 12.64 11.12 25.90
C LEU A 86 13.04 11.83 24.60
N ILE A 87 12.24 11.71 23.52
CA ILE A 87 12.49 12.40 22.26
C ILE A 87 12.28 13.91 22.42
N ILE A 88 11.23 14.35 23.13
CA ILE A 88 10.99 15.76 23.41
C ILE A 88 12.15 16.34 24.21
N LEU A 89 12.58 15.69 25.27
CA LEU A 89 13.72 16.12 26.08
C LEU A 89 15.02 16.16 25.26
N SER A 90 15.27 15.12 24.47
CA SER A 90 16.46 15.08 23.61
C SER A 90 16.49 16.25 22.62
N ARG A 91 15.36 16.60 22.03
CA ARG A 91 15.29 17.69 21.04
C ARG A 91 15.29 19.07 21.67
N GLY A 92 14.60 19.23 22.80
CA GLY A 92 14.49 20.50 23.52
C GLY A 92 15.74 20.84 24.33
N VAL A 93 16.18 19.92 25.19
CA VAL A 93 17.28 20.16 26.15
C VAL A 93 18.64 19.83 25.53
N PHE A 94 18.75 18.69 24.84
CA PHE A 94 20.03 18.17 24.34
C PHE A 94 20.28 18.49 22.86
N ARG A 95 19.59 19.49 22.27
CA ARG A 95 19.75 19.92 20.88
C ARG A 95 19.68 18.78 19.83
N GLY A 96 18.87 17.76 20.13
CA GLY A 96 18.66 16.61 19.25
C GLY A 96 19.69 15.50 19.37
N PHE A 97 20.65 15.59 20.29
CA PHE A 97 21.64 14.55 20.52
C PHE A 97 20.97 13.22 20.90
N GLY A 98 21.28 12.16 20.15
CA GLY A 98 20.75 10.81 20.40
C GLY A 98 19.29 10.58 19.96
N SER A 99 18.54 11.64 19.52
CA SER A 99 17.12 11.51 19.16
C SER A 99 16.86 10.41 18.10
N ASN A 100 17.75 10.24 17.11
CA ASN A 100 17.63 9.19 16.11
C ASN A 100 17.76 7.78 16.69
N LYS A 101 18.67 7.58 17.64
CA LYS A 101 18.81 6.30 18.35
C LYS A 101 17.59 6.01 19.22
N LEU A 102 17.05 7.02 19.93
CA LEU A 102 15.84 6.89 20.72
C LEU A 102 14.65 6.44 19.86
N VAL A 103 14.43 7.06 18.71
CA VAL A 103 13.37 6.67 17.79
C VAL A 103 13.56 5.23 17.33
N THR A 104 14.77 4.84 16.93
CA THR A 104 15.05 3.48 16.46
C THR A 104 14.81 2.43 17.55
N VAL A 105 15.27 2.69 18.78
CA VAL A 105 15.06 1.79 19.93
C VAL A 105 13.58 1.75 20.30
N GLY A 106 12.90 2.90 20.32
CA GLY A 106 11.47 2.99 20.58
C GLY A 106 10.65 2.17 19.57
N CYS A 107 10.97 2.27 18.27
CA CYS A 107 10.34 1.46 17.23
C CYS A 107 10.54 -0.04 17.46
N LYS A 108 11.75 -0.47 17.84
CA LYS A 108 12.01 -1.90 18.15
C LYS A 108 11.18 -2.39 19.33
N LEU A 109 11.14 -1.62 20.40
CA LEU A 109 10.40 -1.99 21.61
C LEU A 109 8.89 -1.98 21.37
N LEU A 110 8.38 -1.02 20.58
CA LEU A 110 6.97 -1.00 20.18
C LEU A 110 6.60 -2.24 19.36
N LEU A 111 7.40 -2.61 18.36
CA LEU A 111 7.18 -3.83 17.58
C LEU A 111 7.19 -5.07 18.44
N PHE A 112 8.13 -5.16 19.38
CA PHE A 112 8.23 -6.27 20.34
C PHE A 112 6.99 -6.34 21.25
N ALA A 113 6.60 -5.23 21.87
CA ALA A 113 5.43 -5.15 22.74
C ALA A 113 4.13 -5.51 22.00
N MET A 114 4.02 -5.14 20.73
CA MET A 114 2.89 -5.50 19.86
C MET A 114 2.93 -6.96 19.36
N GLY A 115 4.00 -7.72 19.64
CA GLY A 115 4.17 -9.09 19.16
C GLY A 115 4.47 -9.21 17.68
N ILE A 116 5.14 -8.21 17.10
CA ILE A 116 5.55 -8.18 15.70
C ILE A 116 6.98 -8.68 15.58
N ARG A 117 7.20 -9.71 14.76
CA ARG A 117 8.52 -10.27 14.47
C ARG A 117 8.94 -9.90 13.07
N VAL A 118 10.08 -9.24 12.96
CA VAL A 118 10.65 -8.79 11.69
C VAL A 118 11.84 -9.66 11.30
N GLN A 119 11.78 -10.24 10.11
CA GLN A 119 12.89 -10.94 9.49
C GLN A 119 13.53 -10.02 8.44
N HIS A 120 14.80 -9.75 8.59
CA HIS A 120 15.55 -8.86 7.70
C HIS A 120 16.43 -9.66 6.74
N HIS A 121 16.26 -9.43 5.45
CA HIS A 121 17.06 -10.02 4.38
C HIS A 121 17.84 -8.93 3.64
N GLY A 122 19.05 -9.27 3.15
CA GLY A 122 19.87 -8.33 2.38
C GLY A 122 20.40 -7.14 3.19
N ILE A 123 20.67 -7.34 4.46
CA ILE A 123 21.11 -6.32 5.43
C ILE A 123 22.30 -5.47 4.91
N LYS A 124 23.17 -6.06 4.11
CA LYS A 124 24.34 -5.39 3.49
C LYS A 124 23.97 -4.23 2.57
N ASN A 125 22.77 -4.24 1.99
CA ASN A 125 22.28 -3.20 1.08
C ASN A 125 21.73 -1.95 1.79
N ARG A 126 21.71 -1.96 3.12
CA ARG A 126 21.21 -0.80 3.88
C ARG A 126 22.23 0.32 3.86
N PRO A 127 21.79 1.55 3.53
CA PRO A 127 22.69 2.70 3.47
C PRO A 127 23.20 3.09 4.86
N CYS A 128 24.36 3.77 4.86
CA CYS A 128 24.97 4.37 6.05
C CYS A 128 24.83 5.90 6.08
N ILE A 129 24.37 6.50 5.00
CA ILE A 129 24.25 7.93 4.73
C ILE A 129 22.77 8.32 4.62
N PRO A 130 22.43 9.61 4.64
CA PRO A 130 21.09 10.07 4.32
C PRO A 130 20.62 9.47 2.99
N HIS A 131 19.35 9.02 2.95
CA HIS A 131 18.85 8.22 1.83
C HIS A 131 17.32 8.30 1.73
N ILE A 132 16.81 7.85 0.59
CA ILE A 132 15.38 7.64 0.38
C ILE A 132 15.10 6.14 0.31
N TYR A 133 14.33 5.63 1.28
CA TYR A 133 13.67 4.34 1.13
C TYR A 133 12.37 4.48 0.36
N VAL A 134 12.17 3.55 -0.56
CA VAL A 134 10.91 3.38 -1.30
C VAL A 134 10.39 1.99 -1.03
N SER A 135 9.15 1.88 -0.54
CA SER A 135 8.55 0.60 -0.17
C SER A 135 7.07 0.51 -0.57
N ASN A 136 6.58 -0.72 -0.73
CA ASN A 136 5.15 -0.99 -0.75
C ASN A 136 4.53 -0.70 0.62
N HIS A 137 3.22 -0.42 0.68
CA HIS A 137 2.54 0.07 1.88
C HIS A 137 1.30 -0.74 2.22
N THR A 138 1.30 -1.36 3.38
CA THR A 138 0.20 -2.23 3.85
C THR A 138 -0.48 -1.67 5.08
N THR A 139 0.30 -1.11 6.00
CA THR A 139 -0.19 -0.62 7.29
C THR A 139 0.77 0.43 7.85
N TYR A 140 0.33 1.23 8.81
CA TYR A 140 1.21 2.18 9.53
C TYR A 140 2.40 1.51 10.24
N MET A 141 2.34 0.19 10.47
CA MET A 141 3.46 -0.57 11.02
C MET A 141 4.69 -0.57 10.11
N ASP A 142 4.51 -0.42 8.78
CA ASP A 142 5.61 -0.40 7.82
C ASP A 142 6.64 0.67 8.17
N TYR A 143 6.18 1.82 8.69
CA TYR A 143 7.07 2.86 9.18
C TYR A 143 7.90 2.40 10.39
N LEU A 144 7.28 1.78 11.38
CA LEU A 144 7.97 1.28 12.58
C LEU A 144 8.99 0.21 12.18
N ILE A 145 8.61 -0.68 11.27
CA ILE A 145 9.46 -1.76 10.77
C ILE A 145 10.71 -1.21 10.09
N LEU A 146 10.55 -0.29 9.15
CA LEU A 146 11.68 0.29 8.43
C LEU A 146 12.55 1.19 9.32
N SER A 147 11.96 1.92 10.27
CA SER A 147 12.68 2.80 11.20
C SER A 147 13.24 2.08 12.43
N SER A 148 12.85 0.83 12.70
CA SER A 148 13.42 0.04 13.81
C SER A 148 14.85 -0.39 13.56
N HIS A 149 15.36 -0.20 12.36
CA HIS A 149 16.66 -0.69 12.00
C HIS A 149 17.61 0.43 11.52
N ARG A 150 18.57 0.76 12.35
CA ARG A 150 19.73 1.64 12.14
C ARG A 150 19.44 3.14 12.14
N PHE A 151 18.41 3.64 11.47
CA PHE A 151 18.09 5.07 11.37
C PHE A 151 16.62 5.33 11.64
N SER A 152 16.33 6.46 12.28
CA SER A 152 15.00 7.03 12.22
C SER A 152 14.82 7.74 10.88
N HIS A 153 13.60 7.70 10.35
CA HIS A 153 13.29 8.26 9.06
C HIS A 153 12.18 9.30 9.19
N SER A 154 12.28 10.35 8.40
CA SER A 154 11.15 11.22 8.13
C SER A 154 10.21 10.52 7.13
N VAL A 155 8.91 10.69 7.30
CA VAL A 155 7.90 10.13 6.38
C VAL A 155 7.26 11.24 5.59
N ILE A 156 7.13 11.03 4.29
CA ILE A 156 6.26 11.84 3.45
C ILE A 156 4.86 11.25 3.55
N ALA A 157 4.00 11.87 4.34
CA ALA A 157 2.65 11.41 4.57
C ALA A 157 1.62 12.51 4.29
N GLN A 158 0.41 12.09 3.93
CA GLN A 158 -0.73 13.00 3.91
C GLN A 158 -0.99 13.50 5.33
N ARG A 159 -1.35 14.78 5.47
CA ARG A 159 -1.74 15.35 6.75
C ARG A 159 -2.87 14.54 7.37
N GLN A 160 -2.57 13.92 8.49
CA GLN A 160 -3.54 13.21 9.32
C GLN A 160 -4.03 14.16 10.40
N GLY A 161 -5.30 14.05 10.79
CA GLY A 161 -5.84 14.81 11.92
C GLY A 161 -5.52 14.17 13.27
N GLY A 162 -5.65 14.95 14.36
CA GLY A 162 -5.62 14.45 15.74
C GLY A 162 -4.30 13.87 16.21
N PHE A 163 -4.37 12.91 17.12
CA PHE A 163 -3.25 12.29 17.82
C PHE A 163 -2.18 11.69 16.89
N MET A 164 -2.58 11.09 15.77
CA MET A 164 -1.65 10.53 14.79
C MET A 164 -0.74 11.59 14.15
N SER A 165 -1.29 12.78 13.87
CA SER A 165 -0.48 13.91 13.35
C SER A 165 0.58 14.34 14.36
N MET A 166 0.19 14.40 15.63
CA MET A 166 1.10 14.76 16.73
C MET A 166 2.23 13.72 16.87
N LEU A 167 1.90 12.43 16.85
CA LEU A 167 2.88 11.35 16.91
C LEU A 167 3.85 11.37 15.74
N LEU A 168 3.35 11.52 14.53
CA LEU A 168 4.19 11.58 13.33
C LEU A 168 5.15 12.77 13.37
N LYS A 169 4.69 13.94 13.80
CA LYS A 169 5.55 15.12 13.99
C LYS A 169 6.61 14.88 15.06
N LEU A 170 6.21 14.30 16.17
CA LEU A 170 7.10 14.03 17.29
C LEU A 170 8.18 13.03 16.94
N VAL A 171 7.82 11.93 16.29
CA VAL A 171 8.74 10.81 16.05
C VAL A 171 9.63 11.06 14.84
N SER A 172 9.12 11.63 13.76
CA SER A 172 9.83 11.64 12.47
C SER A 172 10.24 13.01 11.96
N GLY A 173 9.81 14.13 12.57
CA GLY A 173 9.96 15.42 11.90
C GLY A 173 9.27 15.43 10.53
N SER A 174 8.16 14.73 10.41
CA SER A 174 7.49 14.42 9.15
C SER A 174 7.11 15.67 8.37
N VAL A 175 7.41 15.65 7.07
CA VAL A 175 6.84 16.60 6.11
C VAL A 175 5.44 16.13 5.78
N GLN A 176 4.45 16.86 6.26
CA GLN A 176 3.05 16.59 5.98
C GLN A 176 2.60 17.43 4.79
N PHE A 177 2.10 16.79 3.75
CA PHE A 177 1.52 17.46 2.60
C PHE A 177 0.00 17.53 2.71
N GLU A 178 -0.55 18.72 2.46
CA GLU A 178 -1.97 18.88 2.18
C GLU A 178 -2.24 18.59 0.70
N ARG A 179 -3.07 17.60 0.42
CA ARG A 179 -3.42 17.19 -0.96
C ARG A 179 -4.12 18.29 -1.77
N ASN A 180 -4.78 19.23 -1.10
CA ASN A 180 -5.65 20.22 -1.73
C ASN A 180 -4.97 21.57 -2.02
N ILE A 181 -3.74 21.78 -1.58
CA ILE A 181 -3.03 23.00 -1.90
C ILE A 181 -2.39 22.79 -3.26
N LYS A 182 -2.77 23.63 -4.23
CA LYS A 182 -2.00 23.90 -5.45
C LYS A 182 -0.65 24.58 -5.09
N ALA A 183 -0.03 24.15 -4.01
CA ALA A 183 1.31 24.54 -3.65
C ALA A 183 2.19 24.27 -4.86
N ASN A 184 3.04 25.23 -5.13
CA ASN A 184 3.99 25.19 -6.22
C ASN A 184 4.74 23.83 -6.17
N ARG A 185 4.36 22.89 -7.02
CA ARG A 185 4.92 21.53 -7.06
C ARG A 185 6.45 21.55 -7.12
N ARG A 186 7.01 22.63 -7.62
CA ARG A 186 8.44 22.87 -7.73
C ARG A 186 9.07 23.12 -6.36
N GLU A 187 8.49 23.97 -5.54
CA GLU A 187 8.98 24.28 -4.18
C GLU A 187 8.93 23.04 -3.28
N VAL A 188 7.83 22.27 -3.38
CA VAL A 188 7.70 20.99 -2.66
C VAL A 188 8.79 20.01 -3.09
N LYS A 189 9.06 19.90 -4.39
CA LYS A 189 10.10 19.02 -4.92
C LYS A 189 11.48 19.46 -4.44
N GLU A 190 11.79 20.73 -4.49
CA GLU A 190 13.07 21.29 -4.01
C GLU A 190 13.23 21.07 -2.49
N GLY A 191 12.19 21.35 -1.69
CA GLY A 191 12.21 21.09 -0.26
C GLY A 191 12.45 19.62 0.09
N ILE A 192 11.83 18.68 -0.61
CA ILE A 192 12.10 17.26 -0.42
C ILE A 192 13.55 16.93 -0.81
N ARG A 193 14.05 17.47 -1.91
CA ARG A 193 15.43 17.26 -2.36
C ARG A 193 16.45 17.73 -1.34
N GLU A 194 16.27 18.91 -0.77
CA GLU A 194 17.13 19.42 0.30
C GLU A 194 17.10 18.54 1.55
N MET A 195 15.90 18.05 1.91
CA MET A 195 15.75 17.13 3.04
C MET A 195 16.49 15.80 2.82
N THR A 196 16.54 15.28 1.58
CA THR A 196 17.24 14.03 1.29
C THR A 196 18.75 14.12 1.48
N GLN A 197 19.30 15.33 1.48
CA GLN A 197 20.73 15.56 1.77
C GLN A 197 21.03 15.56 3.27
N LYS A 198 20.03 15.89 4.09
CA LYS A 198 20.20 16.08 5.54
C LYS A 198 19.62 14.95 6.39
N ALA A 199 18.61 14.26 5.89
CA ALA A 199 17.87 13.25 6.63
C ALA A 199 17.52 12.03 5.76
N SER A 200 17.34 10.89 6.42
CA SER A 200 16.80 9.69 5.78
C SER A 200 15.28 9.78 5.70
N ILE A 201 14.72 9.45 4.54
CA ILE A 201 13.30 9.59 4.24
C ILE A 201 12.70 8.25 3.82
N ILE A 202 11.50 7.94 4.29
CA ILE A 202 10.68 6.84 3.77
C ILE A 202 9.56 7.40 2.91
N VAL A 203 9.40 6.84 1.73
CA VAL A 203 8.30 7.13 0.81
C VAL A 203 7.53 5.86 0.51
N PHE A 204 6.22 5.92 0.66
CA PHE A 204 5.29 4.90 0.20
C PHE A 204 4.58 5.39 -1.05
N PRO A 205 5.12 5.14 -2.25
CA PRO A 205 4.66 5.79 -3.47
C PRO A 205 3.31 5.28 -3.98
N GLU A 206 2.76 4.23 -3.38
CA GLU A 206 1.36 3.80 -3.62
C GLU A 206 0.34 4.85 -3.16
N GLY A 207 0.73 5.72 -2.22
CA GLY A 207 -0.12 6.79 -1.68
C GLY A 207 -1.31 6.30 -0.85
N THR A 208 -1.44 5.01 -0.63
CA THR A 208 -2.47 4.37 0.19
C THR A 208 -2.02 2.99 0.64
N CYS A 209 -2.63 2.46 1.72
CA CYS A 209 -2.43 1.08 2.12
C CYS A 209 -3.10 0.13 1.13
N VAL A 210 -2.36 -0.91 0.72
CA VAL A 210 -2.76 -1.99 -0.18
C VAL A 210 -2.65 -3.32 0.57
N ASN A 211 -3.54 -4.26 0.28
CA ASN A 211 -3.48 -5.54 0.94
C ASN A 211 -2.22 -6.31 0.51
N ASN A 212 -1.41 -6.76 1.22
CA ASN A 212 -0.08 -7.33 0.92
C ASN A 212 -0.08 -8.55 -0.03
N GLU A 213 -0.97 -8.55 -1.03
CA GLU A 213 -1.01 -9.48 -2.16
C GLU A 213 -0.72 -8.77 -3.49
N TYR A 214 -0.93 -7.47 -3.52
CA TYR A 214 -0.81 -6.64 -4.72
C TYR A 214 0.08 -5.43 -4.45
N THR A 215 0.62 -4.85 -5.53
CA THR A 215 1.15 -3.49 -5.57
C THR A 215 0.36 -2.71 -6.61
N VAL A 216 0.07 -1.45 -6.30
CA VAL A 216 -0.58 -0.51 -7.21
C VAL A 216 0.44 0.47 -7.79
N MET A 217 0.02 1.34 -8.69
CA MET A 217 0.90 2.30 -9.36
C MET A 217 1.71 3.14 -8.35
N PHE A 218 3.01 3.22 -8.55
CA PHE A 218 3.89 4.10 -7.79
C PHE A 218 3.84 5.52 -8.36
N GLN A 219 3.56 6.49 -7.49
CA GLN A 219 3.56 7.89 -7.83
C GLN A 219 4.99 8.39 -8.06
N LYS A 220 5.19 9.21 -9.09
CA LYS A 220 6.52 9.65 -9.53
C LYS A 220 7.27 10.59 -8.57
N GLY A 221 6.62 11.11 -7.52
CA GLY A 221 7.19 12.15 -6.67
C GLY A 221 8.57 11.87 -6.08
N ALA A 222 8.80 10.65 -5.59
CA ALA A 222 10.12 10.24 -5.07
C ALA A 222 11.16 9.96 -6.17
N PHE A 223 10.71 9.68 -7.38
CA PHE A 223 11.54 9.27 -8.52
C PHE A 223 11.96 10.42 -9.42
N ASP A 224 11.35 11.59 -9.23
CA ASP A 224 11.62 12.82 -9.99
C ASP A 224 12.61 13.75 -9.27
N LEU A 225 13.27 13.26 -8.22
CA LEU A 225 14.21 14.06 -7.39
C LEU A 225 15.64 14.04 -7.93
N GLY A 226 15.95 13.16 -8.88
CA GLY A 226 17.30 13.01 -9.43
C GLY A 226 18.31 12.41 -8.44
N VAL A 227 17.84 11.63 -7.46
CA VAL A 227 18.67 10.95 -6.47
C VAL A 227 18.42 9.44 -6.51
N LYS A 228 19.42 8.66 -6.08
CA LYS A 228 19.25 7.21 -5.95
C LYS A 228 18.24 6.87 -4.87
N VAL A 229 17.46 5.84 -5.10
CA VAL A 229 16.49 5.30 -4.14
C VAL A 229 16.94 3.92 -3.65
N TYR A 230 16.58 3.60 -2.42
CA TYR A 230 16.86 2.30 -1.79
C TYR A 230 15.51 1.55 -1.66
N PRO A 231 15.24 0.58 -2.54
CA PRO A 231 14.00 -0.17 -2.46
C PRO A 231 13.99 -1.11 -1.26
N ALA A 232 12.87 -1.15 -0.54
CA ALA A 232 12.60 -2.11 0.51
C ALA A 232 11.29 -2.83 0.20
N ALA A 233 11.30 -4.16 0.14
CA ALA A 233 10.11 -4.95 -0.10
C ALA A 233 9.60 -5.52 1.21
N ILE A 234 8.30 -5.39 1.50
CA ILE A 234 7.66 -5.84 2.73
C ILE A 234 6.61 -6.91 2.40
N LYS A 235 6.70 -8.06 3.03
CA LYS A 235 5.68 -9.13 2.94
C LYS A 235 5.30 -9.60 4.32
N TYR A 236 4.00 -9.59 4.61
CA TYR A 236 3.44 -10.09 5.85
C TYR A 236 2.95 -11.53 5.71
N ASN A 237 3.18 -12.32 6.75
CA ASN A 237 2.56 -13.63 6.90
C ASN A 237 1.16 -13.46 7.51
N LYS A 238 0.14 -13.83 6.74
CA LYS A 238 -1.26 -13.63 7.13
C LYS A 238 -1.90 -14.79 7.90
N LYS A 239 -1.14 -15.86 8.21
CA LYS A 239 -1.68 -17.05 8.89
C LYS A 239 -2.40 -16.75 10.20
N LEU A 240 -1.91 -15.80 11.00
CA LEU A 240 -2.45 -15.45 12.31
C LEU A 240 -3.26 -14.15 12.33
N GLY A 241 -3.48 -13.55 11.19
CA GLY A 241 -4.25 -12.33 10.98
C GLY A 241 -3.73 -11.50 9.82
N ASP A 242 -4.60 -10.76 9.18
CA ASP A 242 -4.22 -9.88 8.07
C ASP A 242 -3.88 -8.48 8.60
N PRO A 243 -2.62 -8.01 8.52
CA PRO A 243 -2.21 -6.70 9.03
C PRO A 243 -2.65 -5.54 8.13
N TYR A 244 -3.30 -5.80 7.01
CA TYR A 244 -3.77 -4.76 6.10
C TYR A 244 -4.74 -3.80 6.78
N TRP A 245 -4.40 -2.50 6.74
CA TRP A 245 -5.28 -1.45 7.25
C TRP A 245 -6.23 -0.93 6.19
N ASN A 246 -7.46 -1.40 6.23
CA ASN A 246 -8.52 -0.87 5.40
C ASN A 246 -9.06 0.44 5.99
N THR A 247 -8.48 1.56 5.60
CA THR A 247 -8.84 2.90 6.10
C THR A 247 -10.28 3.33 5.79
N ARG A 248 -10.99 2.62 4.89
CA ARG A 248 -12.42 2.86 4.59
C ARG A 248 -13.34 2.15 5.58
N LYS A 249 -12.94 1.00 6.09
CA LYS A 249 -13.77 0.14 6.96
C LYS A 249 -13.39 0.23 8.44
N GLN A 250 -12.14 0.62 8.73
CA GLN A 250 -11.60 0.55 10.09
C GLN A 250 -10.94 1.87 10.48
N THR A 251 -11.33 2.38 11.66
CA THR A 251 -10.59 3.46 12.32
C THR A 251 -9.22 2.98 12.77
N PHE A 252 -8.31 3.91 13.02
CA PHE A 252 -7.00 3.60 13.55
C PHE A 252 -7.07 2.77 14.85
N SER A 253 -7.88 3.20 15.81
CA SER A 253 -8.00 2.52 17.11
C SER A 253 -8.53 1.09 16.96
N LYS A 254 -9.55 0.87 16.12
CA LYS A 254 -10.08 -0.46 15.84
C LYS A 254 -9.03 -1.38 15.23
N HIS A 255 -8.27 -0.87 14.26
CA HIS A 255 -7.20 -1.63 13.62
C HIS A 255 -6.02 -1.87 14.57
N PHE A 256 -5.68 -0.90 15.43
CA PHE A 256 -4.64 -1.04 16.44
C PHE A 256 -4.97 -2.16 17.44
N ILE A 257 -6.19 -2.16 18.01
CA ILE A 257 -6.64 -3.22 18.91
C ILE A 257 -6.66 -4.58 18.19
N TYR A 258 -7.11 -4.60 16.95
CA TYR A 258 -7.07 -5.82 16.15
C TYR A 258 -5.65 -6.39 16.04
N LEU A 259 -4.64 -5.58 15.73
CA LEU A 259 -3.25 -6.04 15.57
C LEU A 259 -2.64 -6.49 16.91
N ILE A 260 -2.83 -5.71 17.96
CA ILE A 260 -2.20 -5.99 19.27
C ILE A 260 -2.78 -7.25 19.92
N THR A 261 -3.99 -7.66 19.55
CA THR A 261 -4.63 -8.90 20.01
C THR A 261 -4.27 -10.13 19.20
N ARG A 262 -3.48 -10.01 18.10
CA ARG A 262 -3.02 -11.20 17.38
C ARG A 262 -1.95 -11.94 18.18
N TRP A 263 -1.88 -13.26 18.03
CA TRP A 263 -0.87 -14.06 18.69
C TRP A 263 0.54 -13.55 18.37
N ARG A 264 0.80 -13.34 17.10
CA ARG A 264 1.99 -12.67 16.56
C ARG A 264 1.72 -12.20 15.12
N THR A 265 2.46 -11.22 14.68
CA THR A 265 2.52 -10.79 13.29
C THR A 265 3.95 -11.00 12.80
N GLU A 266 4.11 -11.77 11.74
CA GLU A 266 5.41 -12.02 11.12
C GLU A 266 5.54 -11.22 9.84
N VAL A 267 6.68 -10.59 9.64
CA VAL A 267 6.96 -9.78 8.47
C VAL A 267 8.38 -10.00 7.99
N SER A 268 8.54 -10.18 6.69
CA SER A 268 9.83 -10.23 6.01
C SER A 268 10.09 -8.90 5.31
N VAL A 269 11.31 -8.38 5.49
CA VAL A 269 11.78 -7.16 4.84
C VAL A 269 13.04 -7.48 4.05
N TRP A 270 13.01 -7.21 2.75
CA TRP A 270 14.17 -7.33 1.87
C TRP A 270 14.73 -5.94 1.56
N TRP A 271 15.93 -5.70 2.04
CA TRP A 271 16.71 -4.52 1.72
C TRP A 271 17.41 -4.76 0.39
N MET A 272 17.05 -3.98 -0.61
CA MET A 272 17.52 -4.18 -1.97
C MET A 272 18.65 -3.21 -2.30
N ALA A 273 19.47 -3.56 -3.30
CA ALA A 273 20.51 -2.67 -3.79
C ALA A 273 19.93 -1.34 -4.27
N PRO A 274 20.63 -0.22 -4.09
CA PRO A 274 20.17 1.09 -4.55
C PRO A 274 19.97 1.08 -6.06
N VAL A 275 18.99 1.88 -6.51
CA VAL A 275 18.64 2.03 -7.92
C VAL A 275 18.63 3.51 -8.28
N GLU A 276 19.16 3.83 -9.44
CA GLU A 276 19.18 5.17 -10.02
C GLU A 276 18.35 5.19 -11.30
N ILE A 277 17.94 6.38 -11.69
CA ILE A 277 17.27 6.59 -12.99
C ILE A 277 18.25 6.34 -14.12
N GLU A 278 17.84 5.62 -15.15
CA GLU A 278 18.65 5.31 -16.31
C GLU A 278 18.64 6.46 -17.33
N LYS A 279 19.68 6.54 -18.18
CA LYS A 279 19.76 7.58 -19.20
C LYS A 279 18.56 7.48 -20.15
N GLY A 280 17.81 8.57 -20.28
CA GLY A 280 16.60 8.63 -21.12
C GLY A 280 15.33 8.06 -20.46
N GLU A 281 15.42 7.52 -19.24
CA GLU A 281 14.27 7.01 -18.50
C GLU A 281 13.46 8.16 -17.91
N THR A 282 12.12 8.08 -18.02
CA THR A 282 11.24 9.04 -17.36
C THR A 282 11.07 8.69 -15.88
N ALA A 283 10.73 9.68 -15.03
CA ALA A 283 10.44 9.43 -13.61
C ALA A 283 9.31 8.40 -13.39
N SER A 284 8.34 8.33 -14.30
CA SER A 284 7.29 7.31 -14.27
C SER A 284 7.79 5.93 -14.67
N GLY A 285 8.70 5.83 -15.64
CA GLY A 285 9.37 4.60 -16.02
C GLY A 285 10.20 4.05 -14.86
N PHE A 286 11.00 4.92 -14.24
CA PHE A 286 11.80 4.60 -13.05
C PHE A 286 10.93 4.09 -11.89
N ALA A 287 9.82 4.78 -11.59
CA ALA A 287 8.85 4.34 -10.59
C ALA A 287 8.29 2.94 -10.89
N THR A 288 7.94 2.67 -12.15
CA THR A 288 7.43 1.37 -12.60
C THR A 288 8.47 0.27 -12.48
N ARG A 289 9.73 0.57 -12.84
CA ARG A 289 10.85 -0.38 -12.74
C ARG A 289 11.15 -0.73 -11.28
N VAL A 290 11.18 0.25 -10.38
CA VAL A 290 11.39 0.01 -8.93
C VAL A 290 10.22 -0.75 -8.33
N LYS A 291 8.97 -0.40 -8.70
CA LYS A 291 7.77 -1.13 -8.27
C LYS A 291 7.84 -2.61 -8.66
N ARG A 292 8.20 -2.90 -9.92
CA ARG A 292 8.35 -4.27 -10.40
C ARG A 292 9.35 -5.06 -9.55
N LYS A 293 10.54 -4.50 -9.29
CA LYS A 293 11.56 -5.13 -8.45
C LYS A 293 11.04 -5.45 -7.04
N ILE A 294 10.31 -4.52 -6.40
CA ILE A 294 9.71 -4.72 -5.08
C ILE A 294 8.65 -5.82 -5.14
N SER A 295 7.76 -5.80 -6.15
CA SER A 295 6.70 -6.78 -6.32
C SER A 295 7.23 -8.19 -6.51
N GLU A 296 8.20 -8.36 -7.40
CA GLU A 296 8.88 -9.64 -7.66
C GLU A 296 9.54 -10.17 -6.38
N ARG A 297 10.24 -9.29 -5.64
CA ARG A 297 10.96 -9.71 -4.43
C ARG A 297 10.04 -10.15 -3.31
N ALA A 298 8.90 -9.50 -3.14
CA ALA A 298 7.91 -9.81 -2.10
C ALA A 298 6.83 -10.81 -2.56
N GLY A 299 6.89 -11.30 -3.81
CA GLY A 299 5.86 -12.19 -4.37
C GLY A 299 4.49 -11.51 -4.43
N LEU A 300 4.44 -10.23 -4.83
CA LEU A 300 3.21 -9.45 -4.95
C LEU A 300 2.79 -9.33 -6.42
N LYS A 301 1.50 -9.37 -6.68
CA LYS A 301 0.96 -9.12 -8.02
C LYS A 301 1.10 -7.64 -8.37
N ASN A 302 1.80 -7.37 -9.47
CA ASN A 302 2.12 -6.02 -9.92
C ASN A 302 1.01 -5.48 -10.82
N LEU A 303 0.15 -4.59 -10.29
CA LEU A 303 -0.97 -3.99 -11.01
C LEU A 303 -0.70 -2.53 -11.40
N VAL A 304 -1.35 -2.09 -12.47
CA VAL A 304 -1.19 -0.74 -13.05
C VAL A 304 -2.14 0.31 -12.46
N TRP A 305 -3.11 -0.11 -11.64
CA TRP A 305 -4.13 0.77 -11.08
C TRP A 305 -3.55 1.88 -10.19
N ASN A 306 -4.11 3.06 -10.32
CA ASN A 306 -3.77 4.16 -9.43
C ASN A 306 -4.47 4.00 -8.08
N GLY A 307 -3.71 3.85 -6.99
CA GLY A 307 -4.24 3.71 -5.63
C GLY A 307 -5.15 4.85 -5.17
N TYR A 308 -5.07 6.00 -5.83
CA TYR A 308 -5.92 7.16 -5.60
C TYR A 308 -7.40 6.88 -5.84
N LEU A 309 -7.71 5.99 -6.77
CA LEU A 309 -9.08 5.58 -7.09
C LEU A 309 -9.79 4.94 -5.89
N LYS A 310 -9.04 4.44 -4.89
CA LYS A 310 -9.60 3.98 -3.62
C LYS A 310 -10.46 5.05 -2.92
N HIS A 311 -10.11 6.32 -3.07
CA HIS A 311 -10.78 7.44 -2.41
C HIS A 311 -11.92 8.04 -3.23
N CYS A 312 -12.09 7.63 -4.48
CA CYS A 312 -13.24 7.99 -5.29
C CYS A 312 -14.48 7.29 -4.70
N LYS A 313 -15.53 8.05 -4.44
CA LYS A 313 -16.84 7.46 -4.14
C LYS A 313 -17.30 6.74 -5.41
N SER A 314 -17.58 5.45 -5.32
CA SER A 314 -18.26 4.74 -6.40
C SER A 314 -19.68 5.33 -6.50
N PRO A 315 -20.10 5.94 -7.60
CA PRO A 315 -21.47 6.33 -7.78
C PRO A 315 -22.39 5.12 -7.56
N GLU A 316 -23.61 5.33 -7.06
CA GLU A 316 -24.56 4.23 -6.89
C GLU A 316 -24.83 3.50 -8.21
N GLU A 317 -24.82 4.25 -9.32
CA GLU A 317 -24.88 3.74 -10.69
C GLU A 317 -23.83 2.65 -10.97
N MET A 318 -22.62 2.75 -10.41
CA MET A 318 -21.57 1.71 -10.60
C MET A 318 -21.94 0.40 -9.86
N LYS A 319 -22.74 0.46 -8.79
CA LYS A 319 -23.25 -0.75 -8.14
C LYS A 319 -24.28 -1.46 -9.01
N GLU A 320 -25.13 -0.70 -9.67
CA GLU A 320 -26.10 -1.24 -10.61
C GLU A 320 -25.41 -1.81 -11.85
N ILE A 321 -24.46 -1.09 -12.45
CA ILE A 321 -23.66 -1.58 -13.57
C ILE A 321 -22.94 -2.88 -13.22
N LYS A 322 -22.38 -2.99 -12.00
CA LYS A 322 -21.76 -4.21 -11.51
C LYS A 322 -22.76 -5.36 -11.42
N LYS A 323 -23.96 -5.10 -10.87
CA LYS A 323 -25.04 -6.09 -10.78
C LYS A 323 -25.50 -6.56 -12.16
N TRP A 324 -25.60 -5.65 -13.13
CA TRP A 324 -25.89 -5.96 -14.54
C TRP A 324 -24.75 -6.77 -15.18
N GLY A 325 -23.50 -6.41 -14.93
CA GLY A 325 -22.34 -7.18 -15.37
C GLY A 325 -22.37 -8.61 -14.88
N ASP A 326 -22.65 -8.84 -13.58
CA ASP A 326 -22.75 -10.17 -13.00
C ASP A 326 -23.84 -11.04 -13.65
N GLN A 327 -24.94 -10.43 -14.11
CA GLN A 327 -26.05 -11.13 -14.75
C GLN A 327 -25.84 -11.38 -16.27
N LEU A 328 -25.29 -10.40 -16.99
CA LEU A 328 -25.18 -10.45 -18.45
C LEU A 328 -23.91 -11.08 -18.97
N THR A 329 -22.79 -10.99 -18.26
CA THR A 329 -21.50 -11.48 -18.74
C THR A 329 -21.48 -12.98 -19.02
N PRO A 330 -22.04 -13.87 -18.18
CA PRO A 330 -22.09 -15.30 -18.49
C PRO A 330 -22.84 -15.60 -19.78
N THR A 331 -23.98 -14.90 -19.97
CA THR A 331 -24.82 -15.05 -21.18
C THR A 331 -24.09 -14.60 -22.44
N LEU A 332 -23.39 -13.47 -22.39
CA LEU A 332 -22.65 -12.91 -23.50
C LEU A 332 -21.43 -13.78 -23.87
N LEU A 333 -20.74 -14.35 -22.87
CA LEU A 333 -19.61 -15.25 -23.09
C LEU A 333 -20.06 -16.54 -23.79
N VAL A 334 -21.13 -17.18 -23.30
CA VAL A 334 -21.68 -18.38 -23.92
C VAL A 334 -22.14 -18.08 -25.37
N ALA A 335 -22.74 -16.90 -25.61
CA ALA A 335 -23.13 -16.51 -26.97
C ALA A 335 -21.93 -16.24 -27.88
N SER A 336 -20.78 -15.79 -27.35
CA SER A 336 -19.55 -15.57 -28.13
C SER A 336 -18.78 -16.84 -28.46
N GLU A 337 -18.89 -17.89 -27.62
CA GLU A 337 -18.21 -19.17 -27.79
C GLU A 337 -18.98 -20.16 -28.68
N ARG A 338 -20.31 -20.00 -28.82
CA ARG A 338 -21.16 -20.89 -29.63
C ARG A 338 -21.16 -20.57 -31.15
N ARG A 339 -20.31 -19.71 -31.62
CA ARG A 339 -20.16 -19.32 -33.02
C ARG A 339 -18.69 -19.36 -33.46
#